data_da67653edc28c12f87f85ab599d53f90
#
_entry.id   da67653edc28c12f87f85ab599d53f90
#
_cell.length_a   1.000
_cell.length_b   1.000
_cell.length_c   1.000
_cell.angle_alpha   90.00
_cell.angle_beta   90.00
_cell.angle_gamma   90.00
#
_symmetry.space_group_name_H-M   'P 1'
#
loop_
_entity.id
_entity.type
_entity.pdbx_description
1 polymer ?
#
loop_
_entity_poly.entity_id
_entity_poly.type
_entity_poly.pdbx_seq_one_letter_code
_entity_poly.pdbx_strand_id
1 'polypeptide(L)'
;MPPTSSSDASSNDAPDLFQSESEALEKARAIHADAGADAEQCRLALAELIAHFERLMRETRRLIGRSDRAEREMHALTQQLQYRATHDALTGVLNRSAVIERTGKALRVDRAVMILLDIDEFKRVNDDFGHPVGDAVIRGIVDCLRRIVGERGVIGRVGGEEFTVLLPGHDLADALQLAERMRMAIGSHVFAAPVNRRITASFGVSANPVQTGFDTAYGLADSALYEAKRRGRNRVEFADPELTSPAMPT
;
A
#
# COMPACT_ATOMS: atom_id res chain seq x y z
N MET A 1 -46.92 20.42 -37.05
CA MET A 1 -47.24 19.09 -36.53
C MET A 1 -45.98 18.51 -35.87
N PRO A 2 -45.89 18.40 -34.57
CA PRO A 2 -44.81 17.65 -33.89
C PRO A 2 -45.26 16.19 -33.72
N PRO A 3 -44.34 15.21 -33.75
CA PRO A 3 -44.67 13.83 -33.48
C PRO A 3 -44.78 13.57 -31.97
N THR A 4 -45.77 12.82 -31.63
CA THR A 4 -46.14 12.33 -30.32
C THR A 4 -45.08 11.39 -29.74
N SER A 5 -44.56 11.73 -28.58
CA SER A 5 -43.73 10.86 -27.78
C SER A 5 -44.56 9.77 -27.11
N SER A 6 -44.39 8.52 -27.54
CA SER A 6 -44.84 7.36 -26.77
C SER A 6 -43.86 7.10 -25.64
N SER A 7 -44.31 7.30 -24.42
CA SER A 7 -43.63 6.87 -23.22
C SER A 7 -43.81 5.36 -23.04
N ASP A 8 -42.79 4.59 -23.43
CA ASP A 8 -42.67 3.20 -22.99
C ASP A 8 -42.23 3.20 -21.52
N ALA A 9 -43.22 3.04 -20.66
CA ALA A 9 -43.00 2.64 -19.28
C ALA A 9 -42.62 1.14 -19.28
N SER A 10 -41.33 0.83 -19.35
CA SER A 10 -40.83 -0.50 -19.01
C SER A 10 -41.07 -0.72 -17.53
N SER A 11 -42.19 -1.37 -17.18
CA SER A 11 -42.40 -1.97 -15.85
C SER A 11 -41.24 -2.93 -15.59
N ASN A 12 -40.45 -2.62 -14.57
CA ASN A 12 -39.39 -3.48 -14.05
C ASN A 12 -40.07 -4.68 -13.37
N ASP A 13 -40.42 -5.70 -14.16
CA ASP A 13 -41.07 -6.94 -13.71
C ASP A 13 -40.03 -7.89 -13.10
N ALA A 14 -39.34 -7.40 -12.05
CA ALA A 14 -38.55 -8.27 -11.18
C ALA A 14 -39.57 -9.12 -10.39
N PRO A 15 -39.45 -10.46 -10.38
CA PRO A 15 -40.34 -11.30 -9.62
C PRO A 15 -40.34 -10.85 -8.16
N ASP A 16 -41.55 -10.58 -7.63
CA ASP A 16 -41.69 -10.20 -6.23
C ASP A 16 -41.20 -11.35 -5.36
N LEU A 17 -40.02 -11.20 -4.78
CA LEU A 17 -39.35 -12.20 -3.94
C LEU A 17 -40.16 -12.55 -2.69
N PHE A 18 -41.15 -11.75 -2.34
CA PHE A 18 -41.97 -11.90 -1.15
C PHE A 18 -43.43 -12.15 -1.47
N GLN A 19 -43.77 -12.51 -2.71
CA GLN A 19 -45.15 -12.72 -3.14
C GLN A 19 -45.86 -13.78 -2.28
N SER A 20 -45.23 -14.90 -1.97
CA SER A 20 -45.82 -15.98 -1.16
C SER A 20 -46.01 -15.58 0.29
N GLU A 21 -45.12 -14.77 0.84
CA GLU A 21 -45.21 -14.22 2.19
C GLU A 21 -46.30 -13.14 2.28
N SER A 22 -46.42 -12.32 1.27
CA SER A 22 -47.49 -11.29 1.16
C SER A 22 -48.86 -11.93 1.06
N GLU A 23 -49.04 -12.96 0.23
CA GLU A 23 -50.28 -13.72 0.08
C GLU A 23 -50.69 -14.41 1.40
N ALA A 24 -49.73 -15.06 2.09
CA ALA A 24 -50.01 -15.68 3.38
C ALA A 24 -50.43 -14.66 4.45
N LEU A 25 -49.80 -13.47 4.44
CA LEU A 25 -50.14 -12.38 5.37
C LEU A 25 -51.54 -11.81 5.07
N GLU A 26 -51.90 -11.59 3.80
CA GLU A 26 -53.21 -11.10 3.41
C GLU A 26 -54.33 -12.10 3.78
N LYS A 27 -54.10 -13.39 3.54
CA LYS A 27 -55.03 -14.46 3.94
C LYS A 27 -55.23 -14.48 5.47
N ALA A 28 -54.18 -14.38 6.24
CA ALA A 28 -54.26 -14.32 7.69
C ALA A 28 -55.01 -13.08 8.18
N ARG A 29 -54.80 -11.94 7.55
CA ARG A 29 -55.55 -10.69 7.85
C ARG A 29 -57.03 -10.81 7.53
N ALA A 30 -57.41 -11.42 6.38
CA ALA A 30 -58.78 -11.61 6.01
C ALA A 30 -59.52 -12.50 7.01
N ILE A 31 -58.91 -13.61 7.46
CA ILE A 31 -59.49 -14.51 8.46
C ILE A 31 -59.60 -13.82 9.82
N HIS A 32 -58.61 -13.02 10.20
CA HIS A 32 -58.65 -12.25 11.48
C HIS A 32 -59.76 -11.19 11.49
N ALA A 33 -60.08 -10.61 10.34
CA ALA A 33 -61.12 -9.59 10.20
C ALA A 33 -62.54 -10.20 10.11
N ASP A 34 -62.67 -11.50 9.84
CA ASP A 34 -63.92 -12.18 9.74
C ASP A 34 -64.46 -12.60 11.12
N ALA A 35 -65.51 -11.92 11.61
CA ALA A 35 -66.13 -12.25 12.88
C ALA A 35 -66.84 -13.63 12.90
N GLY A 36 -67.01 -14.27 11.74
CA GLY A 36 -67.59 -15.61 11.59
C GLY A 36 -66.55 -16.73 11.48
N ALA A 37 -65.27 -16.42 11.47
CA ALA A 37 -64.21 -17.41 11.35
C ALA A 37 -64.18 -18.36 12.57
N ASP A 38 -64.14 -19.65 12.30
CA ASP A 38 -64.04 -20.64 13.39
C ASP A 38 -62.58 -20.82 13.90
N ALA A 39 -62.44 -21.46 15.05
CA ALA A 39 -61.14 -21.63 15.70
C ALA A 39 -60.18 -22.51 14.86
N GLU A 40 -60.68 -23.37 14.01
CA GLU A 40 -59.88 -24.23 13.14
C GLU A 40 -59.31 -23.44 11.96
N GLN A 41 -60.10 -22.58 11.34
CA GLN A 41 -59.65 -21.64 10.30
C GLN A 41 -58.59 -20.70 10.81
N CYS A 42 -58.77 -20.10 11.99
CA CYS A 42 -57.77 -19.26 12.64
C CYS A 42 -56.45 -20.00 12.91
N ARG A 43 -56.52 -21.25 13.39
CA ARG A 43 -55.36 -22.08 13.70
C ARG A 43 -54.59 -22.47 12.44
N LEU A 44 -55.26 -22.80 11.36
CA LEU A 44 -54.66 -23.12 10.06
C LEU A 44 -53.97 -21.90 9.46
N ALA A 45 -54.60 -20.75 9.46
CA ALA A 45 -54.00 -19.51 8.96
C ALA A 45 -52.75 -19.09 9.77
N LEU A 46 -52.82 -19.24 11.10
CA LEU A 46 -51.69 -18.97 11.98
C LEU A 46 -50.54 -19.94 11.71
N ALA A 47 -50.81 -21.23 11.53
CA ALA A 47 -49.76 -22.23 11.20
C ALA A 47 -49.07 -21.94 9.87
N GLU A 48 -49.85 -21.55 8.85
CA GLU A 48 -49.31 -21.13 7.55
C GLU A 48 -48.44 -19.88 7.67
N LEU A 49 -48.89 -18.86 8.39
CA LEU A 49 -48.13 -17.63 8.62
C LEU A 49 -46.83 -17.90 9.40
N ILE A 50 -46.86 -18.76 10.42
CA ILE A 50 -45.65 -19.16 11.17
C ILE A 50 -44.63 -19.85 10.22
N ALA A 51 -45.09 -20.77 9.38
CA ALA A 51 -44.22 -21.47 8.44
C ALA A 51 -43.52 -20.51 7.45
N HIS A 52 -44.29 -19.53 6.92
CA HIS A 52 -43.72 -18.49 6.05
C HIS A 52 -42.74 -17.58 6.81
N PHE A 53 -43.07 -17.15 8.01
CA PHE A 53 -42.19 -16.34 8.84
C PHE A 53 -40.87 -17.07 9.17
N GLU A 54 -40.94 -18.33 9.55
CA GLU A 54 -39.73 -19.13 9.81
C GLU A 54 -38.86 -19.32 8.56
N ARG A 55 -39.47 -19.47 7.38
CA ARG A 55 -38.74 -19.51 6.11
C ARG A 55 -38.02 -18.19 5.86
N LEU A 56 -38.75 -17.07 5.96
CA LEU A 56 -38.20 -15.73 5.79
C LEU A 56 -37.00 -15.46 6.73
N MET A 57 -37.16 -15.85 7.99
CA MET A 57 -36.09 -15.70 9.00
C MET A 57 -34.85 -16.53 8.65
N ARG A 58 -35.02 -17.76 8.13
CA ARG A 58 -33.90 -18.59 7.69
C ARG A 58 -33.19 -17.98 6.49
N GLU A 59 -33.94 -17.50 5.51
CA GLU A 59 -33.39 -16.87 4.31
C GLU A 59 -32.68 -15.56 4.63
N THR A 60 -33.27 -14.71 5.46
CA THR A 60 -32.68 -13.46 5.93
C THR A 60 -31.34 -13.71 6.65
N ARG A 61 -31.31 -14.66 7.60
CA ARG A 61 -30.04 -15.03 8.27
C ARG A 61 -28.98 -15.51 7.30
N ARG A 62 -29.40 -16.26 6.28
CA ARG A 62 -28.48 -16.76 5.24
C ARG A 62 -27.92 -15.65 4.36
N LEU A 63 -28.76 -14.67 3.99
CA LEU A 63 -28.37 -13.48 3.23
C LEU A 63 -27.42 -12.59 4.04
N ILE A 64 -27.74 -12.31 5.31
CA ILE A 64 -26.87 -11.56 6.21
C ILE A 64 -25.51 -12.24 6.32
N GLY A 65 -25.46 -13.55 6.58
CA GLY A 65 -24.20 -14.27 6.69
C GLY A 65 -23.37 -14.29 5.39
N ARG A 66 -24.02 -14.22 4.21
CA ARG A 66 -23.33 -14.07 2.93
C ARG A 66 -22.80 -12.65 2.73
N SER A 67 -23.60 -11.63 3.08
CA SER A 67 -23.20 -10.24 3.02
C SER A 67 -21.98 -9.95 3.89
N ASP A 68 -22.01 -10.40 5.15
CA ASP A 68 -20.89 -10.22 6.09
C ASP A 68 -19.60 -10.91 5.61
N ARG A 69 -19.75 -12.03 4.92
CA ARG A 69 -18.58 -12.73 4.34
C ARG A 69 -18.02 -11.96 3.16
N ALA A 70 -18.87 -11.54 2.23
CA ALA A 70 -18.46 -10.76 1.06
C ALA A 70 -17.81 -9.43 1.45
N GLU A 71 -18.32 -8.76 2.48
CA GLU A 71 -17.74 -7.53 3.01
C GLU A 71 -16.33 -7.76 3.59
N ARG A 72 -16.15 -8.83 4.38
CA ARG A 72 -14.82 -9.20 4.91
C ARG A 72 -13.82 -9.53 3.82
N GLU A 73 -14.25 -10.29 2.79
CA GLU A 73 -13.41 -10.63 1.64
C GLU A 73 -13.03 -9.36 0.85
N MET A 74 -13.99 -8.47 0.60
CA MET A 74 -13.73 -7.20 -0.08
C MET A 74 -12.75 -6.33 0.69
N HIS A 75 -12.91 -6.24 2.01
CA HIS A 75 -11.99 -5.47 2.86
C HIS A 75 -10.57 -6.05 2.83
N ALA A 76 -10.43 -7.37 2.94
CA ALA A 76 -9.12 -8.04 2.85
C ALA A 76 -8.45 -7.83 1.49
N LEU A 77 -9.21 -7.95 0.39
CA LEU A 77 -8.70 -7.68 -0.96
C LEU A 77 -8.27 -6.23 -1.14
N THR A 78 -9.05 -5.28 -0.62
CA THR A 78 -8.73 -3.85 -0.69
C THR A 78 -7.43 -3.56 0.05
N GLN A 79 -7.25 -4.09 1.26
CA GLN A 79 -6.00 -3.95 2.01
C GLN A 79 -4.81 -4.56 1.26
N GLN A 80 -4.99 -5.73 0.66
CA GLN A 80 -3.93 -6.38 -0.11
C GLN A 80 -3.55 -5.57 -1.36
N LEU A 81 -4.54 -5.00 -2.06
CA LEU A 81 -4.29 -4.13 -3.21
C LEU A 81 -3.58 -2.84 -2.81
N GLN A 82 -3.99 -2.20 -1.70
CA GLN A 82 -3.32 -1.01 -1.17
C GLN A 82 -1.86 -1.31 -0.78
N TYR A 83 -1.61 -2.45 -0.15
CA TYR A 83 -0.24 -2.87 0.19
C TYR A 83 0.61 -3.05 -1.07
N ARG A 84 0.10 -3.78 -2.08
CA ARG A 84 0.81 -3.98 -3.35
C ARG A 84 1.02 -2.69 -4.13
N ALA A 85 0.08 -1.74 -4.06
CA ALA A 85 0.22 -0.44 -4.70
C ALA A 85 1.30 0.45 -4.08
N THR A 86 1.69 0.21 -2.82
CA THR A 86 2.61 1.05 -2.07
C THR A 86 3.94 0.39 -1.70
N HIS A 87 4.06 -0.93 -1.82
CA HIS A 87 5.26 -1.67 -1.40
C HIS A 87 5.90 -2.43 -2.58
N ASP A 88 7.21 -2.58 -2.51
CA ASP A 88 8.00 -3.41 -3.42
C ASP A 88 7.78 -4.90 -3.09
N ALA A 89 7.45 -5.69 -4.10
CA ALA A 89 7.05 -7.10 -3.92
C ALA A 89 8.21 -8.00 -3.42
N LEU A 90 9.46 -7.65 -3.74
CA LEU A 90 10.63 -8.45 -3.33
C LEU A 90 11.03 -8.19 -1.89
N THR A 91 10.94 -6.94 -1.46
CA THR A 91 11.56 -6.45 -0.22
C THR A 91 10.55 -6.03 0.85
N GLY A 92 9.31 -5.73 0.46
CA GLY A 92 8.30 -5.22 1.37
C GLY A 92 8.61 -3.85 1.98
N VAL A 93 9.53 -3.07 1.41
CA VAL A 93 9.68 -1.63 1.68
C VAL A 93 8.81 -0.83 0.72
N LEU A 94 8.71 0.49 0.89
CA LEU A 94 7.92 1.31 -0.02
C LEU A 94 8.46 1.19 -1.46
N ASN A 95 7.55 1.19 -2.43
CA ASN A 95 7.92 1.31 -3.84
C ASN A 95 8.16 2.78 -4.21
N ARG A 96 8.66 3.02 -5.43
CA ARG A 96 8.98 4.37 -5.93
C ARG A 96 7.82 5.36 -5.77
N SER A 97 6.61 4.98 -6.14
CA SER A 97 5.43 5.86 -6.08
C SER A 97 5.10 6.26 -4.65
N ALA A 98 5.16 5.33 -3.71
CA ALA A 98 4.92 5.58 -2.31
C ALA A 98 6.03 6.44 -1.67
N VAL A 99 7.29 6.27 -2.10
CA VAL A 99 8.41 7.15 -1.69
C VAL A 99 8.16 8.59 -2.11
N ILE A 100 7.78 8.83 -3.38
CA ILE A 100 7.47 10.17 -3.90
C ILE A 100 6.38 10.82 -3.06
N GLU A 101 5.28 10.10 -2.83
CA GLU A 101 4.15 10.60 -2.04
C GLU A 101 4.55 10.91 -0.59
N ARG A 102 5.29 10.01 0.04
CA ARG A 102 5.75 10.16 1.44
C ARG A 102 6.69 11.35 1.60
N THR A 103 7.64 11.48 0.68
CA THR A 103 8.57 12.62 0.67
C THR A 103 7.83 13.93 0.51
N GLY A 104 6.92 14.02 -0.46
CA GLY A 104 6.12 15.21 -0.66
C GLY A 104 5.24 15.57 0.55
N LYS A 105 4.72 14.58 1.27
CA LYS A 105 3.97 14.81 2.52
C LYS A 105 4.89 15.30 3.65
N ALA A 106 6.04 14.67 3.83
CA ALA A 106 6.99 15.04 4.89
C ALA A 106 7.51 16.46 4.70
N LEU A 107 7.99 16.79 3.49
CA LEU A 107 8.56 18.10 3.17
C LEU A 107 7.54 19.25 3.14
N ARG A 108 6.22 18.97 3.14
CA ARG A 108 5.20 20.00 3.36
C ARG A 108 5.06 20.41 4.82
N VAL A 109 5.40 19.51 5.74
CA VAL A 109 5.18 19.72 7.18
C VAL A 109 6.45 20.15 7.90
N ASP A 110 7.59 19.53 7.56
CA ASP A 110 8.87 19.77 8.21
C ASP A 110 10.02 19.56 7.22
N ARG A 111 11.23 19.94 7.64
CA ARG A 111 12.47 19.58 6.95
C ARG A 111 12.63 18.05 6.94
N ALA A 112 13.32 17.52 5.95
CA ALA A 112 13.66 16.11 5.93
C ALA A 112 15.01 15.90 5.25
N VAL A 113 15.76 14.88 5.70
CA VAL A 113 16.95 14.43 5.00
C VAL A 113 16.59 13.23 4.15
N MET A 114 17.04 13.25 2.90
CA MET A 114 16.94 12.11 1.98
C MET A 114 18.31 11.47 1.82
N ILE A 115 18.36 10.16 1.94
CA ILE A 115 19.54 9.35 1.68
C ILE A 115 19.21 8.43 0.51
N LEU A 116 19.97 8.54 -0.56
CA LEU A 116 19.98 7.59 -1.67
C LEU A 116 21.13 6.62 -1.48
N LEU A 117 20.90 5.37 -1.77
CA LEU A 117 21.96 4.37 -1.80
C LEU A 117 21.80 3.44 -3.01
N ASP A 118 22.93 2.95 -3.47
CA ASP A 118 23.04 2.02 -4.59
C ASP A 118 24.06 0.93 -4.26
N ILE A 119 23.73 -0.31 -4.58
CA ILE A 119 24.59 -1.48 -4.29
C ILE A 119 25.76 -1.49 -5.27
N ASP A 120 26.96 -1.38 -4.75
CA ASP A 120 28.17 -1.32 -5.58
C ASP A 120 28.35 -2.62 -6.39
N GLU A 121 28.53 -2.46 -7.69
CA GLU A 121 28.78 -3.56 -8.65
C GLU A 121 27.70 -4.68 -8.63
N PHE A 122 26.44 -4.35 -8.34
CA PHE A 122 25.36 -5.33 -8.22
C PHE A 122 25.16 -6.15 -9.50
N LYS A 123 25.35 -5.53 -10.66
CA LYS A 123 25.30 -6.26 -11.93
C LYS A 123 26.25 -7.46 -11.94
N ARG A 124 27.47 -7.32 -11.39
CA ARG A 124 28.42 -8.45 -11.30
C ARG A 124 27.95 -9.56 -10.37
N VAL A 125 27.13 -9.24 -9.35
CA VAL A 125 26.49 -10.27 -8.51
C VAL A 125 25.53 -11.09 -9.34
N ASN A 126 24.70 -10.42 -10.14
CA ASN A 126 23.75 -11.11 -11.03
C ASN A 126 24.46 -11.91 -12.13
N ASP A 127 25.49 -11.33 -12.74
CA ASP A 127 26.25 -11.98 -13.83
C ASP A 127 26.98 -13.24 -13.33
N ASP A 128 27.54 -13.20 -12.10
CA ASP A 128 28.33 -14.31 -11.55
C ASP A 128 27.48 -15.40 -10.87
N PHE A 129 26.35 -15.01 -10.22
CA PHE A 129 25.58 -15.91 -9.36
C PHE A 129 24.10 -16.05 -9.76
N GLY A 130 23.63 -15.30 -10.74
CA GLY A 130 22.24 -15.28 -11.20
C GLY A 130 21.31 -14.41 -10.37
N HIS A 131 20.17 -14.05 -10.97
CA HIS A 131 19.15 -13.18 -10.35
C HIS A 131 18.62 -13.68 -8.99
N PRO A 132 18.38 -14.99 -8.75
CA PRO A 132 17.91 -15.43 -7.45
C PRO A 132 18.86 -15.11 -6.29
N VAL A 133 20.18 -15.13 -6.55
CA VAL A 133 21.18 -14.73 -5.56
C VAL A 133 21.22 -13.22 -5.39
N GLY A 134 21.10 -12.45 -6.49
CA GLY A 134 20.93 -11.00 -6.44
C GLY A 134 19.72 -10.60 -5.59
N ASP A 135 18.59 -11.28 -5.76
CA ASP A 135 17.39 -11.06 -4.94
C ASP A 135 17.62 -11.34 -3.44
N ALA A 136 18.41 -12.37 -3.12
CA ALA A 136 18.80 -12.65 -1.74
C ALA A 136 19.71 -11.55 -1.17
N VAL A 137 20.64 -11.03 -1.97
CA VAL A 137 21.50 -9.88 -1.59
C VAL A 137 20.63 -8.65 -1.32
N ILE A 138 19.69 -8.31 -2.19
CA ILE A 138 18.74 -7.20 -2.01
C ILE A 138 17.99 -7.34 -0.69
N ARG A 139 17.44 -8.52 -0.37
CA ARG A 139 16.75 -8.77 0.90
C ARG A 139 17.66 -8.59 2.11
N GLY A 140 18.89 -9.10 2.05
CA GLY A 140 19.88 -8.94 3.12
C GLY A 140 20.25 -7.47 3.37
N ILE A 141 20.36 -6.67 2.30
CA ILE A 141 20.59 -5.22 2.42
C ILE A 141 19.39 -4.55 3.12
N VAL A 142 18.17 -4.85 2.69
CA VAL A 142 16.97 -4.28 3.34
C VAL A 142 16.91 -4.63 4.83
N ASP A 143 17.30 -5.85 5.22
CA ASP A 143 17.37 -6.25 6.61
C ASP A 143 18.43 -5.45 7.40
N CYS A 144 19.57 -5.11 6.78
CA CYS A 144 20.56 -4.20 7.36
C CYS A 144 19.97 -2.80 7.54
N LEU A 145 19.30 -2.26 6.51
CA LEU A 145 18.67 -0.94 6.57
C LEU A 145 17.61 -0.88 7.66
N ARG A 146 16.70 -1.85 7.74
CA ARG A 146 15.62 -1.90 8.75
C ARG A 146 16.17 -1.87 10.18
N ARG A 147 17.23 -2.62 10.46
CA ARG A 147 17.87 -2.65 11.80
C ARG A 147 18.47 -1.31 12.19
N ILE A 148 19.02 -0.57 11.23
CA ILE A 148 19.68 0.71 11.48
C ILE A 148 18.70 1.88 11.50
N VAL A 149 17.77 1.92 10.54
CA VAL A 149 16.78 3.01 10.42
C VAL A 149 15.72 2.92 11.51
N GLY A 150 15.16 1.72 11.74
CA GLY A 150 14.09 1.53 12.73
C GLY A 150 12.91 2.45 12.46
N GLU A 151 12.39 3.09 13.51
CA GLU A 151 11.26 4.02 13.44
C GLU A 151 11.65 5.46 13.06
N ARG A 152 12.95 5.74 12.91
CA ARG A 152 13.44 7.10 12.61
C ARG A 152 13.12 7.58 11.21
N GLY A 153 12.88 6.67 10.29
CA GLY A 153 12.67 7.02 8.90
C GLY A 153 11.92 5.96 8.10
N VAL A 154 11.73 6.25 6.84
CA VAL A 154 11.01 5.40 5.90
C VAL A 154 11.98 4.91 4.84
N ILE A 155 11.97 3.60 4.59
CA ILE A 155 12.80 2.95 3.57
C ILE A 155 11.95 2.68 2.34
N GLY A 156 12.50 2.98 1.16
CA GLY A 156 11.88 2.65 -0.12
C GLY A 156 12.88 2.13 -1.13
N ARG A 157 12.37 1.39 -2.13
CA ARG A 157 13.13 0.92 -3.28
C ARG A 157 12.68 1.69 -4.52
N VAL A 158 13.59 2.41 -5.14
CA VAL A 158 13.28 3.33 -6.27
C VAL A 158 13.78 2.80 -7.61
N GLY A 159 14.67 1.82 -7.60
CA GLY A 159 15.23 1.14 -8.76
C GLY A 159 15.51 -0.33 -8.48
N GLY A 160 16.18 -1.01 -9.40
CA GLY A 160 16.53 -2.42 -9.25
C GLY A 160 17.44 -2.68 -8.05
N GLU A 161 18.45 -1.85 -7.86
CA GLU A 161 19.50 -1.91 -6.83
C GLU A 161 19.60 -0.62 -6.02
N GLU A 162 18.65 0.30 -6.23
CA GLU A 162 18.62 1.64 -5.63
C GLU A 162 17.55 1.75 -4.55
N PHE A 163 17.94 2.29 -3.41
CA PHE A 163 17.06 2.50 -2.26
C PHE A 163 17.11 3.95 -1.77
N THR A 164 16.06 4.37 -1.10
CA THR A 164 15.99 5.64 -0.39
C THR A 164 15.69 5.42 1.08
N VAL A 165 16.24 6.30 1.92
CA VAL A 165 15.81 6.48 3.30
C VAL A 165 15.41 7.93 3.48
N LEU A 166 14.17 8.17 3.89
CA LEU A 166 13.64 9.49 4.23
C LEU A 166 13.62 9.63 5.75
N LEU A 167 14.21 10.70 6.26
CA LEU A 167 14.33 11.02 7.69
C LEU A 167 13.63 12.36 7.98
N PRO A 168 12.31 12.37 8.25
CA PRO A 168 11.59 13.60 8.58
C PRO A 168 12.09 14.19 9.90
N GLY A 169 12.24 15.54 9.96
CA GLY A 169 12.64 16.27 11.16
C GLY A 169 14.10 16.12 11.58
N HIS A 170 14.87 15.26 10.93
CA HIS A 170 16.29 15.06 11.26
C HIS A 170 17.18 16.13 10.65
N ASP A 171 18.32 16.39 11.27
CA ASP A 171 19.37 17.23 10.72
C ASP A 171 20.38 16.41 9.88
N LEU A 172 21.25 17.15 9.17
CA LEU A 172 22.24 16.54 8.30
C LEU A 172 23.27 15.70 9.07
N ALA A 173 23.70 16.16 10.26
CA ALA A 173 24.73 15.47 11.03
C ALA A 173 24.26 14.11 11.52
N ASP A 174 23.05 14.03 12.06
CA ASP A 174 22.41 12.77 12.46
C ASP A 174 22.22 11.82 11.26
N ALA A 175 21.80 12.36 10.13
CA ALA A 175 21.59 11.58 8.92
C ALA A 175 22.90 11.02 8.34
N LEU A 176 23.99 11.78 8.37
CA LEU A 176 25.31 11.32 7.94
C LEU A 176 25.82 10.19 8.85
N GLN A 177 25.64 10.30 10.16
CA GLN A 177 26.00 9.22 11.09
C GLN A 177 25.15 7.97 10.81
N LEU A 178 23.88 8.12 10.51
CA LEU A 178 23.00 7.01 10.18
C LEU A 178 23.40 6.35 8.87
N ALA A 179 23.72 7.14 7.83
CA ALA A 179 24.19 6.66 6.55
C ALA A 179 25.50 5.87 6.69
N GLU A 180 26.44 6.37 7.49
CA GLU A 180 27.72 5.67 7.74
C GLU A 180 27.51 4.34 8.50
N ARG A 181 26.59 4.31 9.46
CA ARG A 181 26.21 3.06 10.15
C ARG A 181 25.57 2.05 9.19
N MET A 182 24.71 2.50 8.26
CA MET A 182 24.13 1.64 7.22
C MET A 182 25.21 1.09 6.30
N ARG A 183 26.14 1.96 5.83
CA ARG A 183 27.27 1.56 4.99
C ARG A 183 28.13 0.50 5.65
N MET A 184 28.50 0.71 6.92
CA MET A 184 29.29 -0.24 7.70
C MET A 184 28.53 -1.57 7.92
N ALA A 185 27.25 -1.51 8.24
CA ALA A 185 26.43 -2.70 8.44
C ALA A 185 26.32 -3.55 7.18
N ILE A 186 26.13 -2.92 6.00
CA ILE A 186 26.12 -3.61 4.72
C ILE A 186 27.46 -4.21 4.42
N GLY A 187 28.54 -3.42 4.55
CA GLY A 187 29.90 -3.87 4.25
C GLY A 187 30.44 -4.98 5.17
N SER A 188 29.85 -5.16 6.38
CA SER A 188 30.19 -6.23 7.31
C SER A 188 29.21 -7.40 7.29
N HIS A 189 28.09 -7.29 6.55
CA HIS A 189 27.10 -8.35 6.45
C HIS A 189 27.65 -9.54 5.67
N VAL A 190 27.50 -10.73 6.24
CA VAL A 190 27.87 -11.99 5.59
C VAL A 190 26.66 -12.52 4.86
N PHE A 191 26.70 -12.47 3.54
CA PHE A 191 25.66 -13.03 2.68
C PHE A 191 25.84 -14.56 2.61
N ALA A 192 24.70 -15.28 2.48
CA ALA A 192 24.74 -16.73 2.35
C ALA A 192 25.45 -17.16 1.05
N ALA A 193 26.02 -18.36 1.05
CA ALA A 193 26.58 -18.95 -0.15
C ALA A 193 25.56 -18.94 -1.32
N PRO A 194 25.98 -18.74 -2.57
CA PRO A 194 27.38 -18.81 -3.06
C PRO A 194 28.12 -17.46 -3.02
N VAL A 195 27.58 -16.39 -2.42
CA VAL A 195 28.24 -15.07 -2.39
C VAL A 195 29.51 -15.15 -1.52
N ASN A 196 30.66 -15.13 -2.16
CA ASN A 196 31.97 -15.29 -1.51
C ASN A 196 32.79 -13.99 -1.49
N ARG A 197 32.14 -12.84 -1.76
CA ARG A 197 32.76 -11.52 -1.75
C ARG A 197 31.99 -10.55 -0.86
N ARG A 198 32.69 -9.51 -0.45
CA ARG A 198 32.10 -8.41 0.28
C ARG A 198 31.18 -7.59 -0.65
N ILE A 199 29.97 -7.34 -0.22
CA ILE A 199 29.03 -6.44 -0.87
C ILE A 199 29.10 -5.10 -0.15
N THR A 200 29.18 -4.01 -0.90
CA THR A 200 29.17 -2.65 -0.37
C THR A 200 28.10 -1.81 -1.06
N ALA A 201 27.82 -0.65 -0.52
CA ALA A 201 26.92 0.33 -1.13
C ALA A 201 27.51 1.74 -1.02
N SER A 202 27.22 2.56 -2.00
CA SER A 202 27.51 3.99 -2.02
C SER A 202 26.29 4.77 -1.62
N PHE A 203 26.48 5.90 -0.94
CA PHE A 203 25.42 6.71 -0.35
C PHE A 203 25.56 8.18 -0.75
N GLY A 204 24.42 8.79 -1.13
CA GLY A 204 24.30 10.22 -1.33
C GLY A 204 23.24 10.79 -0.38
N VAL A 205 23.55 11.89 0.28
CA VAL A 205 22.69 12.50 1.29
C VAL A 205 22.33 13.94 0.89
N SER A 206 21.06 14.31 1.01
CA SER A 206 20.60 15.70 0.84
C SER A 206 19.78 16.15 2.04
N ALA A 207 20.08 17.34 2.57
CA ALA A 207 19.26 18.03 3.56
C ALA A 207 18.27 18.96 2.85
N ASN A 208 17.00 18.79 3.13
CA ASN A 208 15.94 19.45 2.38
C ASN A 208 15.07 20.29 3.33
N PRO A 209 15.02 21.63 3.16
CA PRO A 209 14.13 22.47 3.91
C PRO A 209 12.66 22.19 3.57
N VAL A 210 11.76 22.73 4.40
CA VAL A 210 10.32 22.70 4.16
C VAL A 210 9.99 23.23 2.77
N GLN A 211 8.99 22.66 2.12
CA GLN A 211 8.53 22.99 0.76
C GLN A 211 9.48 22.59 -0.38
N THR A 212 10.56 21.87 -0.11
CA THR A 212 11.37 21.28 -1.18
C THR A 212 10.55 20.21 -1.93
N GLY A 213 10.54 20.28 -3.27
CA GLY A 213 9.92 19.24 -4.11
C GLY A 213 10.73 17.95 -4.10
N PHE A 214 10.04 16.82 -4.33
CA PHE A 214 10.70 15.50 -4.41
C PHE A 214 11.86 15.49 -5.42
N ASP A 215 11.63 16.00 -6.63
CA ASP A 215 12.64 15.96 -7.70
C ASP A 215 13.92 16.73 -7.33
N THR A 216 13.78 17.85 -6.63
CA THR A 216 14.92 18.62 -6.11
C THR A 216 15.66 17.83 -5.04
N ALA A 217 14.95 17.31 -4.05
CA ALA A 217 15.55 16.51 -2.97
C ALA A 217 16.27 15.27 -3.50
N TYR A 218 15.61 14.58 -4.44
CA TYR A 218 16.16 13.39 -5.10
C TYR A 218 17.40 13.76 -5.94
N GLY A 219 17.32 14.81 -6.77
CA GLY A 219 18.43 15.23 -7.62
C GLY A 219 19.68 15.65 -6.84
N LEU A 220 19.52 16.30 -5.68
CA LEU A 220 20.64 16.62 -4.78
C LEU A 220 21.28 15.34 -4.20
N ALA A 221 20.47 14.42 -3.70
CA ALA A 221 20.98 13.16 -3.16
C ALA A 221 21.63 12.28 -4.25
N ASP A 222 21.07 12.27 -5.48
CA ASP A 222 21.63 11.56 -6.63
C ASP A 222 22.99 12.12 -7.06
N SER A 223 23.12 13.45 -7.07
CA SER A 223 24.41 14.10 -7.35
C SER A 223 25.49 13.71 -6.33
N ALA A 224 25.13 13.65 -5.05
CA ALA A 224 26.03 13.19 -4.00
C ALA A 224 26.36 11.69 -4.16
N LEU A 225 25.39 10.85 -4.49
CA LEU A 225 25.61 9.42 -4.76
C LEU A 225 26.54 9.20 -5.95
N TYR A 226 26.38 9.99 -6.99
CA TYR A 226 27.30 9.95 -8.14
C TYR A 226 28.73 10.27 -7.73
N GLU A 227 28.95 11.31 -6.89
CA GLU A 227 30.28 11.61 -6.35
C GLU A 227 30.82 10.48 -5.47
N ALA A 228 29.98 9.84 -4.65
CA ALA A 228 30.38 8.66 -3.88
C ALA A 228 30.91 7.53 -4.78
N LYS A 229 30.19 7.24 -5.87
CA LYS A 229 30.61 6.23 -6.87
C LYS A 229 31.92 6.64 -7.58
N ARG A 230 32.06 7.92 -7.98
CA ARG A 230 33.27 8.44 -8.64
C ARG A 230 34.51 8.36 -7.76
N ARG A 231 34.40 8.68 -6.48
CA ARG A 231 35.49 8.71 -5.50
C ARG A 231 35.91 7.34 -4.99
N GLY A 232 35.42 6.25 -5.59
CA GLY A 232 35.87 4.88 -5.31
C GLY A 232 34.84 4.04 -4.53
N ARG A 233 33.57 4.42 -4.54
CA ARG A 233 32.45 3.66 -3.95
C ARG A 233 32.58 3.43 -2.45
N ASN A 234 31.65 2.65 -1.85
CA ASN A 234 31.64 2.25 -0.44
C ASN A 234 31.87 3.44 0.50
N ARG A 235 31.13 4.53 0.31
CA ARG A 235 31.22 5.77 1.09
C ARG A 235 29.94 6.53 1.11
N VAL A 236 29.89 7.50 2.01
CA VAL A 236 28.81 8.49 2.15
C VAL A 236 29.35 9.82 1.63
N GLU A 237 28.62 10.45 0.72
CA GLU A 237 28.83 11.84 0.29
C GLU A 237 27.53 12.63 0.50
N PHE A 238 27.61 13.95 0.61
CA PHE A 238 26.45 14.79 0.77
C PHE A 238 26.47 15.94 -0.20
N ALA A 239 25.29 16.38 -0.64
CA ALA A 239 25.12 17.60 -1.40
C ALA A 239 24.87 18.76 -0.44
N ASP A 240 25.73 19.76 -0.52
CA ASP A 240 25.52 21.03 0.14
C ASP A 240 24.76 21.96 -0.84
N PRO A 241 23.51 22.34 -0.54
CA PRO A 241 22.76 23.22 -1.42
C PRO A 241 23.43 24.59 -1.61
N GLU A 242 24.26 25.03 -0.67
CA GLU A 242 25.00 26.32 -0.78
C GLU A 242 26.19 26.23 -1.77
N LEU A 243 26.76 25.02 -1.95
CA LEU A 243 27.88 24.79 -2.89
C LEU A 243 27.42 24.49 -4.33
N THR A 244 26.14 24.16 -4.53
CA THR A 244 25.57 23.82 -5.85
C THR A 244 24.88 24.99 -6.54
N SER A 245 24.77 26.16 -5.91
CA SER A 245 24.28 27.38 -6.59
C SER A 245 25.40 27.85 -7.57
N PRO A 246 25.18 27.81 -8.90
CA PRO A 246 26.15 28.45 -9.79
C PRO A 246 26.19 29.93 -9.43
N ALA A 247 27.39 30.43 -9.09
CA ALA A 247 27.61 31.84 -8.90
C ALA A 247 27.08 32.58 -10.14
N MET A 248 26.01 33.36 -9.98
CA MET A 248 25.53 34.26 -11.04
C MET A 248 26.69 35.21 -11.37
N PRO A 249 27.17 35.23 -12.62
CA PRO A 249 28.16 36.25 -12.99
C PRO A 249 27.52 37.61 -12.86
N THR A 250 28.13 38.51 -12.06
CA THR A 250 27.84 39.92 -11.96
C THR A 250 28.14 40.67 -13.25
#